data_7f64e53ee6b4ef6ec5ad25fd721e31b2
#
_entry.id   7f64e53ee6b4ef6ec5ad25fd721e31b2
#
_cell.length_a   1.000
_cell.length_b   1.000
_cell.length_c   1.000
_cell.angle_alpha   90.00
_cell.angle_beta   90.00
_cell.angle_gamma   90.00
#
_symmetry.space_group_name_H-M   'P 1'
#
loop_
_entity.id
_entity.type
_entity.pdbx_description
1 polymer ?
#
loop_
_entity_poly.entity_id
_entity_poly.type
_entity_poly.pdbx_seq_one_letter_code
_entity_poly.pdbx_strand_id
1 'polypeptide(L)'
;EALPAADGYALDISREAVKQACRRSKQLTWLVASMARVPLADASCQLLASVFSPLDWQEAKRLLAPGGGLLRMGPTGQHLMELRQKLYDEVRDYDDEKHLSLVPDGMQLAHSETLTFTLTLDTAQARADLLAMTPHGWRASAERRAAVIDAELQVTVSIRYDWFQRAS
;
A
#
# COMPACT_ATOMS: atom_id res chain seq x y z
N GLU A 1 -1.79 -16.15 -20.56
CA GLU A 1 -3.18 -16.65 -20.49
C GLU A 1 -3.98 -15.66 -19.68
N ALA A 2 -5.08 -15.10 -20.22
CA ALA A 2 -5.90 -14.14 -19.50
C ALA A 2 -6.65 -14.88 -18.36
N LEU A 3 -6.62 -14.31 -17.16
CA LEU A 3 -7.41 -14.82 -16.05
C LEU A 3 -8.91 -14.76 -16.43
N PRO A 4 -9.72 -15.76 -16.03
CA PRO A 4 -11.15 -15.72 -16.27
C PRO A 4 -11.75 -14.46 -15.63
N ALA A 5 -12.82 -13.95 -16.24
CA ALA A 5 -13.55 -12.81 -15.69
C ALA A 5 -14.00 -13.13 -14.25
N ALA A 6 -13.49 -12.35 -13.30
CA ALA A 6 -13.86 -12.46 -11.90
C ALA A 6 -14.57 -11.17 -11.47
N ASP A 7 -15.53 -11.28 -10.57
CA ASP A 7 -16.10 -10.11 -9.92
C ASP A 7 -15.02 -9.45 -9.06
N GLY A 8 -14.63 -8.24 -9.45
CA GLY A 8 -13.61 -7.48 -8.75
C GLY A 8 -14.21 -6.34 -7.94
N TYR A 9 -13.77 -6.23 -6.69
CA TYR A 9 -14.09 -5.12 -5.81
C TYR A 9 -12.83 -4.35 -5.48
N ALA A 10 -12.93 -3.03 -5.40
CA ALA A 10 -11.85 -2.19 -4.89
C ALA A 10 -12.43 -1.18 -3.89
N LEU A 11 -11.69 -0.89 -2.84
CA LEU A 11 -12.18 -0.01 -1.78
C LEU A 11 -11.13 1.02 -1.36
N ASP A 12 -11.62 2.17 -0.98
CA ASP A 12 -10.87 3.20 -0.28
C ASP A 12 -11.81 3.90 0.71
N ILE A 13 -11.27 4.42 1.80
CA ILE A 13 -12.02 5.22 2.76
C ILE A 13 -12.31 6.63 2.22
N SER A 14 -11.49 7.09 1.28
CA SER A 14 -11.62 8.38 0.61
C SER A 14 -12.68 8.34 -0.48
N ARG A 15 -13.80 9.00 -0.24
CA ARG A 15 -14.86 9.17 -1.24
C ARG A 15 -14.36 9.79 -2.55
N GLU A 16 -13.43 10.75 -2.48
CA GLU A 16 -12.89 11.41 -3.67
C GLU A 16 -11.95 10.49 -4.45
N ALA A 17 -11.15 9.66 -3.77
CA ALA A 17 -10.32 8.66 -4.41
C ALA A 17 -11.19 7.65 -5.18
N VAL A 18 -12.22 7.11 -4.54
CA VAL A 18 -13.19 6.19 -5.17
C VAL A 18 -13.89 6.84 -6.38
N LYS A 19 -14.32 8.09 -6.25
CA LYS A 19 -14.97 8.83 -7.34
C LYS A 19 -14.05 9.00 -8.56
N GLN A 20 -12.76 9.26 -8.34
CA GLN A 20 -11.77 9.33 -9.43
C GLN A 20 -11.50 7.96 -10.03
N ALA A 21 -11.35 6.93 -9.20
CA ALA A 21 -11.11 5.56 -9.63
C ALA A 21 -12.26 5.01 -10.50
N CYS A 22 -13.52 5.28 -10.15
CA CYS A 22 -14.70 4.95 -10.95
C CYS A 22 -14.69 5.55 -12.36
N ARG A 23 -14.00 6.68 -12.55
CA ARG A 23 -13.86 7.30 -13.89
C ARG A 23 -12.81 6.58 -14.75
N ARG A 24 -11.80 5.98 -14.11
CA ARG A 24 -10.67 5.32 -14.78
C ARG A 24 -10.93 3.86 -15.14
N SER A 25 -11.68 3.14 -14.29
CA SER A 25 -12.00 1.74 -14.52
C SER A 25 -13.47 1.45 -14.23
N LYS A 26 -14.11 0.75 -15.17
CA LYS A 26 -15.48 0.23 -15.08
C LYS A 26 -15.52 -1.28 -14.86
N GLN A 27 -14.35 -1.91 -14.77
CA GLN A 27 -14.25 -3.37 -14.59
C GLN A 27 -14.37 -3.81 -13.13
N LEU A 28 -14.26 -2.86 -12.18
CA LEU A 28 -14.34 -3.11 -10.75
C LEU A 28 -15.57 -2.44 -10.15
N THR A 29 -16.14 -3.07 -9.15
CA THR A 29 -17.09 -2.43 -8.24
C THR A 29 -16.33 -1.65 -7.18
N TRP A 30 -16.47 -0.34 -7.19
CA TRP A 30 -15.76 0.55 -6.27
C TRP A 30 -16.59 0.83 -5.02
N LEU A 31 -15.98 0.67 -3.85
CA LEU A 31 -16.62 0.83 -2.54
C LEU A 31 -15.96 1.95 -1.75
N VAL A 32 -16.75 2.82 -1.15
CA VAL A 32 -16.29 3.71 -0.08
C VAL A 32 -16.49 2.98 1.24
N ALA A 33 -15.46 2.38 1.77
CA ALA A 33 -15.53 1.54 2.97
C ALA A 33 -14.23 1.56 3.76
N SER A 34 -14.32 1.23 5.05
CA SER A 34 -13.16 0.98 5.89
C SER A 34 -12.69 -0.46 5.74
N MET A 35 -11.37 -0.69 5.74
CA MET A 35 -10.78 -2.02 5.77
C MET A 35 -11.08 -2.79 7.07
N ALA A 36 -11.50 -2.12 8.11
CA ALA A 36 -11.94 -2.75 9.36
C ALA A 36 -13.34 -3.36 9.30
N ARG A 37 -14.13 -3.03 8.27
CA ARG A 37 -15.47 -3.58 8.04
C ARG A 37 -15.88 -3.41 6.58
N VAL A 38 -15.58 -4.41 5.78
CA VAL A 38 -15.88 -4.42 4.35
C VAL A 38 -17.28 -4.98 4.12
N PRO A 39 -18.15 -4.34 3.32
CA PRO A 39 -19.52 -4.78 3.09
C PRO A 39 -19.61 -5.96 2.09
N LEU A 40 -18.83 -7.01 2.35
CA LEU A 40 -18.85 -8.26 1.60
C LEU A 40 -19.09 -9.43 2.58
N ALA A 41 -19.66 -10.51 2.06
CA ALA A 41 -19.95 -11.70 2.84
C ALA A 41 -18.68 -12.42 3.32
N ASP A 42 -18.79 -13.21 4.39
CA ASP A 42 -17.72 -14.06 4.87
C ASP A 42 -17.32 -15.08 3.79
N ALA A 43 -16.02 -15.37 3.71
CA ALA A 43 -15.44 -16.35 2.79
C ALA A 43 -15.84 -16.13 1.31
N SER A 44 -16.07 -14.87 0.91
CA SER A 44 -16.52 -14.53 -0.45
C SER A 44 -15.38 -14.17 -1.41
N CYS A 45 -14.15 -14.00 -0.92
CA CYS A 45 -13.01 -13.60 -1.72
C CYS A 45 -11.98 -14.74 -1.85
N GLN A 46 -11.60 -15.08 -3.08
CA GLN A 46 -10.49 -16.00 -3.35
C GLN A 46 -9.15 -15.30 -3.25
N LEU A 47 -9.13 -13.98 -3.54
CA LEU A 47 -7.93 -13.17 -3.53
C LEU A 47 -8.23 -11.81 -2.90
N LEU A 48 -7.37 -11.38 -1.99
CA LEU A 48 -7.30 -10.03 -1.48
C LEU A 48 -5.95 -9.40 -1.84
N ALA A 49 -5.95 -8.08 -2.09
CA ALA A 49 -4.73 -7.30 -2.23
C ALA A 49 -4.81 -6.05 -1.35
N SER A 50 -3.79 -5.85 -0.50
CA SER A 50 -3.59 -4.64 0.29
C SER A 50 -2.32 -3.95 -0.19
N VAL A 51 -2.46 -2.76 -0.78
CA VAL A 51 -1.37 -2.02 -1.42
C VAL A 51 -1.19 -0.68 -0.72
N PHE A 52 -0.06 -0.52 -0.01
CA PHE A 52 0.27 0.69 0.76
C PHE A 52 -0.86 1.17 1.68
N SER A 53 -1.63 0.24 2.22
CA SER A 53 -2.82 0.47 3.02
C SER A 53 -2.72 -0.23 4.37
N PRO A 54 -3.32 0.33 5.42
CA PRO A 54 -3.54 -0.42 6.66
C PRO A 54 -4.33 -1.69 6.39
N LEU A 55 -3.98 -2.78 7.09
CA LEU A 55 -4.66 -4.06 6.97
C LEU A 55 -5.26 -4.44 8.33
N ASP A 56 -6.56 -4.72 8.35
CA ASP A 56 -7.19 -5.43 9.45
C ASP A 56 -7.13 -6.94 9.17
N TRP A 57 -6.33 -7.65 9.96
CA TRP A 57 -6.06 -9.06 9.75
C TRP A 57 -7.27 -9.97 10.01
N GLN A 58 -8.11 -9.61 10.97
CA GLN A 58 -9.32 -10.39 11.28
C GLN A 58 -10.34 -10.24 10.17
N GLU A 59 -10.50 -9.02 9.65
CA GLU A 59 -11.38 -8.75 8.52
C GLU A 59 -10.87 -9.40 7.24
N ALA A 60 -9.57 -9.35 6.97
CA ALA A 60 -8.96 -10.06 5.83
C ALA A 60 -9.22 -11.56 5.91
N LYS A 61 -9.02 -12.17 7.09
CA LYS A 61 -9.32 -13.59 7.32
C LYS A 61 -10.81 -13.90 7.14
N ARG A 62 -11.71 -13.02 7.60
CA ARG A 62 -13.16 -13.19 7.42
C ARG A 62 -13.55 -13.26 5.95
N LEU A 63 -13.01 -12.34 5.14
CA LEU A 63 -13.34 -12.20 3.73
C LEU A 63 -12.80 -13.33 2.86
N LEU A 64 -11.59 -13.84 3.16
CA LEU A 64 -10.97 -14.88 2.36
C LEU A 64 -11.73 -16.20 2.46
N ALA A 65 -11.96 -16.85 1.33
CA ALA A 65 -12.40 -18.23 1.28
C ALA A 65 -11.32 -19.18 1.84
N PRO A 66 -11.67 -20.38 2.34
CA PRO A 66 -10.69 -21.43 2.62
C PRO A 66 -9.76 -21.66 1.42
N GLY A 67 -8.45 -21.74 1.64
CA GLY A 67 -7.44 -21.81 0.58
C GLY A 67 -7.18 -20.51 -0.20
N GLY A 68 -7.90 -19.44 0.11
CA GLY A 68 -7.72 -18.14 -0.53
C GLY A 68 -6.42 -17.43 -0.13
N GLY A 69 -6.00 -16.46 -0.94
CA GLY A 69 -4.73 -15.77 -0.78
C GLY A 69 -4.85 -14.26 -0.51
N LEU A 70 -3.90 -13.72 0.25
CA LEU A 70 -3.74 -12.29 0.49
C LEU A 70 -2.36 -11.84 0.02
N LEU A 71 -2.32 -10.91 -0.93
CA LEU A 71 -1.12 -10.15 -1.28
C LEU A 71 -1.08 -8.86 -0.47
N ARG A 72 -0.06 -8.71 0.35
CA ARG A 72 0.24 -7.45 1.03
C ARG A 72 1.46 -6.81 0.40
N MET A 73 1.34 -5.54 0.03
CA MET A 73 2.44 -4.72 -0.47
C MET A 73 2.63 -3.51 0.44
N GLY A 74 3.85 -3.27 0.88
CA GLY A 74 4.15 -2.14 1.76
C GLY A 74 5.60 -1.69 1.65
N PRO A 75 5.91 -0.49 2.16
CA PRO A 75 7.27 0.02 2.15
C PRO A 75 8.15 -0.76 3.11
N THR A 76 9.45 -0.86 2.79
CA THR A 76 10.48 -1.27 3.75
C THR A 76 11.03 -0.05 4.51
N GLY A 77 11.91 -0.29 5.48
CA GLY A 77 12.62 0.77 6.18
C GLY A 77 13.48 1.67 5.27
N GLN A 78 13.89 1.15 4.10
CA GLN A 78 14.69 1.88 3.13
C GLN A 78 13.87 2.71 2.12
N HIS A 79 12.55 2.51 2.11
CA HIS A 79 11.68 3.20 1.15
C HIS A 79 11.72 4.72 1.34
N LEU A 80 12.05 5.45 0.26
CA LEU A 80 12.17 6.90 0.20
C LEU A 80 13.13 7.49 1.28
N MET A 81 14.20 6.77 1.61
CA MET A 81 15.13 7.15 2.68
C MET A 81 15.73 8.54 2.41
N GLU A 82 16.14 8.83 1.18
CA GLU A 82 16.76 10.10 0.80
C GLU A 82 15.76 11.28 0.94
N LEU A 83 14.50 11.06 0.61
CA LEU A 83 13.44 12.04 0.85
C LEU A 83 13.24 12.28 2.35
N ARG A 84 13.17 11.20 3.12
CA ARG A 84 12.97 11.27 4.59
C ARG A 84 14.11 12.02 5.27
N GLN A 85 15.36 11.79 4.86
CA GLN A 85 16.54 12.49 5.38
C GLN A 85 16.53 13.99 5.05
N LYS A 86 15.96 14.41 3.92
CA LYS A 86 15.80 15.84 3.58
C LYS A 86 14.67 16.51 4.38
N LEU A 87 13.64 15.74 4.77
CA LEU A 87 12.45 16.30 5.43
C LEU A 87 12.53 16.27 6.96
N TYR A 88 13.36 15.41 7.56
CA TYR A 88 13.45 15.21 9.01
C TYR A 88 14.88 15.33 9.50
N ASP A 89 15.05 15.86 10.72
CA ASP A 89 16.36 15.89 11.39
C ASP A 89 16.82 14.49 11.81
N GLU A 90 15.85 13.65 12.18
CA GLU A 90 16.08 12.27 12.56
C GLU A 90 15.06 11.38 11.84
N VAL A 91 15.55 10.39 11.12
CA VAL A 91 14.71 9.38 10.46
C VAL A 91 14.53 8.21 11.42
N ARG A 92 13.31 7.99 11.87
CA ARG A 92 12.99 6.85 12.74
C ARG A 92 13.10 5.54 11.95
N ASP A 93 13.63 4.54 12.61
CA ASP A 93 13.64 3.19 12.10
C ASP A 93 12.20 2.69 11.89
N TYR A 94 12.03 1.93 10.84
CA TYR A 94 10.78 1.31 10.48
C TYR A 94 10.95 -0.21 10.43
N ASP A 95 10.25 -0.89 11.33
CA ASP A 95 10.19 -2.35 11.36
C ASP A 95 9.13 -2.80 10.32
N ASP A 96 9.59 -3.21 9.17
CA ASP A 96 8.76 -3.69 8.06
C ASP A 96 8.26 -5.13 8.24
N GLU A 97 8.73 -5.83 9.27
CA GLU A 97 8.26 -7.17 9.65
C GLU A 97 7.25 -7.17 10.80
N LYS A 98 7.04 -6.05 11.45
CA LYS A 98 6.11 -5.93 12.59
C LYS A 98 4.73 -6.53 12.30
N HIS A 99 4.25 -6.42 11.07
CA HIS A 99 2.94 -6.95 10.67
C HIS A 99 2.86 -8.48 10.75
N LEU A 100 4.00 -9.20 10.68
CA LEU A 100 4.03 -10.67 10.77
C LEU A 100 3.57 -11.17 12.13
N SER A 101 3.80 -10.39 13.20
CA SER A 101 3.32 -10.72 14.55
C SER A 101 1.80 -10.59 14.72
N LEU A 102 1.11 -10.00 13.74
CA LEU A 102 -0.34 -9.78 13.76
C LEU A 102 -1.10 -10.80 12.91
N VAL A 103 -0.40 -11.70 12.23
CA VAL A 103 -1.03 -12.74 11.37
C VAL A 103 -1.86 -13.67 12.24
N PRO A 104 -3.17 -13.81 11.97
CA PRO A 104 -4.03 -14.65 12.81
C PRO A 104 -3.84 -16.13 12.53
N ASP A 105 -4.20 -16.96 13.50
CA ASP A 105 -4.24 -18.42 13.33
C ASP A 105 -5.04 -18.82 12.09
N GLY A 106 -4.55 -19.82 11.37
CA GLY A 106 -5.15 -20.29 10.12
C GLY A 106 -4.83 -19.44 8.89
N MET A 107 -3.92 -18.46 9.03
CA MET A 107 -3.23 -17.83 7.93
C MET A 107 -1.73 -18.00 8.08
N GLN A 108 -1.02 -18.19 7.00
CA GLN A 108 0.44 -18.37 7.01
C GLN A 108 1.10 -17.59 5.90
N LEU A 109 2.29 -17.07 6.17
CA LEU A 109 3.16 -16.48 5.15
C LEU A 109 3.71 -17.61 4.27
N ALA A 110 3.35 -17.60 3.00
CA ALA A 110 3.80 -18.59 2.02
C ALA A 110 4.97 -18.08 1.18
N HIS A 111 5.07 -16.77 0.96
CA HIS A 111 6.17 -16.16 0.20
C HIS A 111 6.38 -14.73 0.64
N SER A 112 7.63 -14.28 0.62
CA SER A 112 8.01 -12.88 0.86
C SER A 112 9.17 -12.50 -0.06
N GLU A 113 9.09 -11.31 -0.65
CA GLU A 113 10.12 -10.77 -1.52
C GLU A 113 10.22 -9.27 -1.35
N THR A 114 11.40 -8.70 -1.62
CA THR A 114 11.59 -7.25 -1.63
C THR A 114 12.11 -6.80 -2.99
N LEU A 115 11.40 -5.86 -3.59
CA LEU A 115 11.84 -5.15 -4.78
C LEU A 115 12.47 -3.82 -4.37
N THR A 116 13.70 -3.58 -4.83
CA THR A 116 14.38 -2.31 -4.59
C THR A 116 14.95 -1.77 -5.89
N PHE A 117 14.69 -0.51 -6.17
CA PHE A 117 15.24 0.21 -7.32
C PHE A 117 15.35 1.71 -7.00
N THR A 118 16.12 2.43 -7.83
CA THR A 118 16.28 3.87 -7.70
C THR A 118 15.41 4.59 -8.71
N LEU A 119 14.75 5.66 -8.27
CA LEU A 119 13.93 6.53 -9.10
C LEU A 119 14.51 7.95 -9.07
N THR A 120 14.82 8.50 -10.25
CA THR A 120 15.25 9.91 -10.39
C THR A 120 14.02 10.77 -10.70
N LEU A 121 13.86 11.86 -9.95
CA LEU A 121 12.77 12.81 -10.11
C LEU A 121 13.30 14.08 -10.76
N ASP A 122 13.33 14.09 -12.08
CA ASP A 122 14.01 15.14 -12.88
C ASP A 122 13.30 16.48 -12.85
N THR A 123 11.98 16.51 -12.60
CA THR A 123 11.19 17.74 -12.64
C THR A 123 10.72 18.18 -11.26
N ALA A 124 10.60 19.49 -11.05
CA ALA A 124 10.00 20.06 -9.85
C ALA A 124 8.56 19.55 -9.62
N GLN A 125 7.80 19.35 -10.71
CA GLN A 125 6.45 18.80 -10.61
C GLN A 125 6.44 17.36 -10.08
N ALA A 126 7.32 16.48 -10.58
CA ALA A 126 7.41 15.10 -10.08
C ALA A 126 7.78 15.05 -8.59
N ARG A 127 8.66 15.94 -8.13
CA ARG A 127 9.01 16.06 -6.71
C ARG A 127 7.86 16.59 -5.86
N ALA A 128 7.12 17.57 -6.37
CA ALA A 128 5.92 18.09 -5.69
C ALA A 128 4.82 17.00 -5.59
N ASP A 129 4.61 16.24 -6.66
CA ASP A 129 3.64 15.14 -6.69
C ASP A 129 4.02 14.03 -5.70
N LEU A 130 5.31 13.65 -5.62
CA LEU A 130 5.78 12.69 -4.63
C LEU A 130 5.51 13.17 -3.19
N LEU A 131 5.80 14.46 -2.89
CA LEU A 131 5.50 15.04 -1.59
C LEU A 131 3.99 15.01 -1.29
N ALA A 132 3.15 15.33 -2.27
CA ALA A 132 1.69 15.33 -2.09
C ALA A 132 1.12 13.91 -1.85
N MET A 133 1.74 12.89 -2.44
CA MET A 133 1.31 11.48 -2.32
C MET A 133 1.75 10.82 -1.01
N THR A 134 2.72 11.39 -0.29
CA THR A 134 3.29 10.76 0.89
C THR A 134 2.90 11.45 2.19
N PRO A 135 2.73 10.74 3.30
CA PRO A 135 2.50 11.37 4.60
C PRO A 135 3.68 12.24 5.05
N HIS A 136 4.86 12.05 4.46
CA HIS A 136 6.05 12.83 4.76
C HIS A 136 5.91 14.28 4.31
N GLY A 137 5.33 14.53 3.13
CA GLY A 137 5.09 15.88 2.62
C GLY A 137 4.13 16.69 3.50
N TRP A 138 3.14 16.06 4.11
CA TRP A 138 2.17 16.73 4.98
C TRP A 138 2.75 17.11 6.35
N ARG A 139 3.74 16.37 6.83
CA ARG A 139 4.35 16.58 8.16
C ARG A 139 5.55 17.53 8.13
N ALA A 140 6.14 17.75 6.97
CA ALA A 140 7.32 18.60 6.81
C ALA A 140 6.97 20.09 6.78
N SER A 141 7.92 20.94 7.20
CA SER A 141 7.77 22.39 7.07
C SER A 141 7.72 22.84 5.62
N ALA A 142 7.15 24.03 5.37
CA ALA A 142 7.08 24.61 4.02
C ALA A 142 8.48 24.79 3.40
N GLU A 143 9.45 25.21 4.22
CA GLU A 143 10.85 25.43 3.79
C GLU A 143 11.50 24.11 3.32
N ARG A 144 11.35 23.02 4.08
CA ARG A 144 11.89 21.71 3.71
C ARG A 144 11.24 21.15 2.45
N ARG A 145 9.93 21.35 2.29
CA ARG A 145 9.23 20.97 1.06
C ARG A 145 9.74 21.76 -0.15
N ALA A 146 9.93 23.07 -0.02
CA ALA A 146 10.48 23.91 -1.07
C ALA A 146 11.89 23.44 -1.45
N ALA A 147 12.76 23.20 -0.47
CA ALA A 147 14.12 22.72 -0.71
C ALA A 147 14.15 21.36 -1.45
N VAL A 148 13.20 20.48 -1.20
CA VAL A 148 13.07 19.21 -1.94
C VAL A 148 12.59 19.44 -3.38
N ILE A 149 11.67 20.38 -3.59
CA ILE A 149 11.14 20.69 -4.93
C ILE A 149 12.21 21.34 -5.81
N ASP A 150 13.06 22.20 -5.24
CA ASP A 150 14.04 22.99 -5.97
C ASP A 150 15.36 22.22 -6.27
N ALA A 151 15.63 21.12 -5.56
CA ALA A 151 16.84 20.33 -5.74
C ALA A 151 16.56 19.07 -6.56
N GLU A 152 17.58 18.57 -7.27
CA GLU A 152 17.54 17.23 -7.85
C GLU A 152 17.31 16.18 -6.77
N LEU A 153 16.46 15.22 -7.05
CA LEU A 153 16.11 14.18 -6.09
C LEU A 153 16.14 12.81 -6.76
N GLN A 154 17.00 11.96 -6.22
CA GLN A 154 16.98 10.54 -6.47
C GLN A 154 16.52 9.84 -5.19
N VAL A 155 15.64 8.88 -5.30
CA VAL A 155 15.07 8.16 -4.15
C VAL A 155 15.15 6.66 -4.35
N THR A 156 15.38 5.95 -3.27
CA THR A 156 15.27 4.50 -3.21
C THR A 156 13.80 4.11 -3.05
N VAL A 157 13.26 3.38 -4.01
CA VAL A 157 11.97 2.72 -3.90
C VAL A 157 12.23 1.29 -3.43
N SER A 158 11.78 0.96 -2.23
CA SER A 158 11.97 -0.37 -1.65
C SER A 158 10.64 -0.86 -1.08
N ILE A 159 10.10 -1.92 -1.70
CA ILE A 159 8.75 -2.43 -1.46
C ILE A 159 8.85 -3.91 -1.14
N ARG A 160 8.24 -4.30 -0.04
CA ARG A 160 8.10 -5.70 0.35
C ARG A 160 6.73 -6.23 -0.10
N TYR A 161 6.74 -7.42 -0.67
CA TYR A 161 5.57 -8.21 -1.04
C TYR A 161 5.49 -9.43 -0.13
N ASP A 162 4.36 -9.60 0.53
CA ASP A 162 4.09 -10.77 1.35
C ASP A 162 2.84 -11.47 0.83
N TRP A 163 2.97 -12.74 0.52
CA TRP A 163 1.85 -13.60 0.14
C TRP A 163 1.47 -14.48 1.31
N PHE A 164 0.25 -14.32 1.78
CA PHE A 164 -0.35 -15.14 2.83
C PHE A 164 -1.42 -16.05 2.23
N GLN A 165 -1.54 -17.22 2.81
CA GLN A 165 -2.56 -18.20 2.44
C GLN A 165 -3.42 -18.53 3.66
N ARG A 166 -4.75 -18.55 3.47
CA ARG A 166 -5.69 -19.05 4.46
C ARG A 166 -5.71 -20.58 4.39
N ALA A 167 -5.66 -21.27 5.53
CA ALA A 167 -5.84 -22.71 5.59
C ALA A 167 -7.18 -23.14 4.98
N SER A 168 -7.18 -24.34 4.40
CA SER A 168 -8.36 -24.96 3.80
C SER A 168 -9.40 -25.35 4.81
#